data_2577b275a8a6a9ea314ea69ba1236e73
#
_entry.id   2577b275a8a6a9ea314ea69ba1236e73
#
_cell.length_a   1.000
_cell.length_b   1.000
_cell.length_c   1.000
_cell.angle_alpha   90.00
_cell.angle_beta   90.00
_cell.angle_gamma   90.00
#
_symmetry.space_group_name_H-M   'P 1'
#
loop_
_entity.id
_entity.type
_entity.pdbx_description
1 polymer ?
#
loop_
_entity_poly.entity_id
_entity_poly.type
_entity_poly.pdbx_seq_one_letter_code
_entity_poly.pdbx_strand_id
1 'polypeptide(L)'
;MQIILLIFKLLGFLIPEKKNFYIADKWTIELPDKWDTTSKEIELDVESDNHPIIQTIFFQPGSYLNIKAYYLDISKDDIYEKVEADIPDVIAVFENIISKIENKKEYHIPNYRSSKFKSYEYTYNEYDKNFYAITTGIFMKGRLLKIDVSSTIEKEVKTAISYLLSIKEADPKKTEFLKKVDSYRKRA
;
A
#
# COMPACT_ATOMS: atom_id res chain seq x y z
N MET A 1 -10.07 -3.72 -32.12
CA MET A 1 -9.41 -3.34 -30.84
C MET A 1 -7.90 -3.63 -30.83
N GLN A 2 -7.42 -4.79 -31.30
CA GLN A 2 -5.97 -5.12 -31.35
C GLN A 2 -5.14 -4.21 -32.26
N ILE A 3 -5.68 -3.75 -33.40
CA ILE A 3 -4.96 -2.88 -34.36
C ILE A 3 -4.69 -1.50 -33.77
N ILE A 4 -5.61 -0.94 -32.99
CA ILE A 4 -5.43 0.35 -32.32
C ILE A 4 -4.32 0.28 -31.28
N LEU A 5 -4.25 -0.81 -30.51
CA LEU A 5 -3.18 -1.06 -29.54
C LEU A 5 -1.80 -1.18 -30.22
N LEU A 6 -1.75 -1.79 -31.42
CA LEU A 6 -0.52 -1.94 -32.20
C LEU A 6 -0.03 -0.57 -32.71
N ILE A 7 -0.94 0.30 -33.16
CA ILE A 7 -0.63 1.64 -33.66
C ILE A 7 -0.10 2.52 -32.50
N PHE A 8 -0.67 2.44 -31.29
CA PHE A 8 -0.17 3.15 -30.13
C PHE A 8 1.22 2.67 -29.69
N LYS A 9 1.52 1.37 -29.80
CA LYS A 9 2.88 0.82 -29.56
C LYS A 9 3.88 1.32 -30.61
N LEU A 10 3.49 1.42 -31.88
CA LEU A 10 4.33 1.92 -32.98
C LEU A 10 4.60 3.43 -32.89
N LEU A 11 3.69 4.21 -32.32
CA LEU A 11 3.83 5.65 -32.12
C LEU A 11 4.60 6.03 -30.85
N GLY A 12 5.21 5.06 -30.13
CA GLY A 12 6.02 5.34 -28.95
C GLY A 12 5.22 5.74 -27.69
N PHE A 13 3.89 5.67 -27.74
CA PHE A 13 3.07 5.72 -26.55
C PHE A 13 3.12 4.37 -25.84
N LEU A 14 4.26 4.07 -25.24
CA LEU A 14 4.44 2.89 -24.40
C LEU A 14 3.53 3.06 -23.19
N ILE A 15 2.40 2.34 -23.19
CA ILE A 15 1.69 2.09 -21.93
C ILE A 15 2.72 1.36 -21.07
N PRO A 16 3.16 1.92 -19.93
CA PRO A 16 4.17 1.27 -19.12
C PRO A 16 3.69 -0.13 -18.75
N GLU A 17 4.55 -1.12 -18.97
CA GLU A 17 4.27 -2.48 -18.55
C GLU A 17 4.03 -2.45 -17.03
N LYS A 18 3.02 -3.20 -16.60
CA LYS A 18 2.67 -3.32 -15.18
C LYS A 18 3.05 -4.70 -14.70
N LYS A 19 3.54 -4.77 -13.47
CA LYS A 19 3.79 -6.04 -12.77
C LYS A 19 3.06 -6.06 -11.43
N ASN A 20 2.79 -7.25 -10.93
CA ASN A 20 2.25 -7.44 -9.59
C ASN A 20 3.39 -7.41 -8.58
N PHE A 21 3.26 -6.55 -7.58
CA PHE A 21 4.08 -6.52 -6.40
C PHE A 21 3.32 -7.12 -5.23
N TYR A 22 4.03 -7.71 -4.26
CA TYR A 22 3.43 -8.32 -3.08
C TYR A 22 3.51 -7.39 -1.88
N ILE A 23 2.46 -7.40 -1.06
CA ILE A 23 2.39 -6.73 0.24
C ILE A 23 2.28 -7.86 1.28
N ALA A 24 3.31 -8.01 2.12
CA ALA A 24 3.37 -9.02 3.18
C ALA A 24 3.01 -10.45 2.70
N ASP A 25 3.24 -10.79 1.43
CA ASP A 25 2.84 -12.06 0.80
C ASP A 25 1.33 -12.39 0.86
N LYS A 26 0.52 -11.44 1.29
CA LYS A 26 -0.94 -11.63 1.48
C LYS A 26 -1.78 -10.85 0.49
N TRP A 27 -1.24 -9.76 -0.05
CA TRP A 27 -1.92 -8.89 -0.99
C TRP A 27 -1.04 -8.62 -2.21
N THR A 28 -1.65 -8.23 -3.32
CA THR A 28 -0.93 -7.77 -4.51
C THR A 28 -1.43 -6.41 -4.92
N ILE A 29 -0.53 -5.61 -5.49
CA ILE A 29 -0.81 -4.33 -6.15
C ILE A 29 -0.15 -4.32 -7.54
N GLU A 30 -0.85 -3.79 -8.56
CA GLU A 30 -0.29 -3.61 -9.90
C GLU A 30 0.33 -2.23 -10.03
N LEU A 31 1.65 -2.18 -10.22
CA LEU A 31 2.41 -0.95 -10.44
C LEU A 31 3.19 -1.04 -11.75
N PRO A 32 3.60 0.10 -12.33
CA PRO A 32 4.53 0.10 -13.47
C PRO A 32 5.79 -0.71 -13.13
N ASP A 33 6.34 -1.41 -14.11
CA ASP A 33 7.49 -2.32 -13.96
C ASP A 33 8.76 -1.65 -13.42
N LYS A 34 8.88 -0.32 -13.63
CA LYS A 34 10.00 0.53 -13.17
C LYS A 34 9.98 0.88 -11.68
N TRP A 35 8.92 0.48 -10.97
CA TRP A 35 8.87 0.69 -9.52
C TRP A 35 9.74 -0.33 -8.80
N ASP A 36 10.40 0.13 -7.74
CA ASP A 36 11.14 -0.70 -6.81
C ASP A 36 10.35 -0.91 -5.51
N THR A 37 10.75 -1.91 -4.73
CA THR A 37 10.10 -2.23 -3.47
C THR A 37 11.11 -2.64 -2.41
N THR A 38 10.80 -2.29 -1.17
CA THR A 38 11.49 -2.79 0.03
C THR A 38 10.45 -3.15 1.09
N SER A 39 10.75 -4.16 1.89
CA SER A 39 9.88 -4.58 3.01
C SER A 39 10.70 -4.75 4.27
N LYS A 40 10.12 -4.36 5.39
CA LYS A 40 10.68 -4.57 6.72
C LYS A 40 9.60 -4.84 7.73
N GLU A 41 9.95 -5.53 8.78
CA GLU A 41 9.15 -5.66 9.98
C GLU A 41 9.34 -4.44 10.87
N ILE A 42 8.24 -3.92 11.41
CA ILE A 42 8.23 -2.81 12.36
C ILE A 42 7.68 -3.34 13.66
N GLU A 43 8.48 -3.24 14.72
CA GLU A 43 8.00 -3.45 16.07
C GLU A 43 7.31 -2.15 16.54
N LEU A 44 6.07 -2.26 16.99
CA LEU A 44 5.42 -1.17 17.72
C LEU A 44 5.77 -1.30 19.19
N ASP A 45 6.22 -0.21 19.81
CA ASP A 45 6.41 -0.05 21.26
C ASP A 45 5.06 -0.05 22.01
N VAL A 46 4.18 -0.99 21.71
CA VAL A 46 2.92 -1.19 22.43
C VAL A 46 3.06 -2.45 23.24
N GLU A 47 2.88 -2.36 24.54
CA GLU A 47 2.96 -3.47 25.53
C GLU A 47 1.95 -4.62 25.29
N SER A 48 1.33 -4.71 24.15
CA SER A 48 0.36 -5.75 23.81
C SER A 48 0.80 -6.58 22.61
N ASP A 49 1.05 -7.83 22.91
CA ASP A 49 1.04 -8.99 22.01
C ASP A 49 1.69 -8.82 20.62
N ASN A 50 2.81 -9.43 20.49
CA ASN A 50 3.70 -9.79 19.39
C ASN A 50 3.10 -9.94 17.98
N HIS A 51 2.33 -8.96 17.49
CA HIS A 51 1.92 -8.92 16.10
C HIS A 51 2.83 -7.99 15.28
N PRO A 52 3.76 -8.55 14.52
CA PRO A 52 4.64 -7.72 13.70
C PRO A 52 3.84 -6.98 12.63
N ILE A 53 4.07 -5.67 12.52
CA ILE A 53 3.61 -4.91 11.38
C ILE A 53 4.62 -5.05 10.26
N ILE A 54 4.17 -5.53 9.12
CA ILE A 54 5.02 -5.60 7.92
C ILE A 54 4.78 -4.33 7.10
N GLN A 55 5.80 -3.48 7.04
CA GLN A 55 5.81 -2.33 6.14
C GLN A 55 6.40 -2.74 4.79
N THR A 56 5.67 -2.49 3.72
CA THR A 56 6.16 -2.57 2.34
C THR A 56 6.13 -1.18 1.73
N ILE A 57 7.25 -0.72 1.19
CA ILE A 57 7.37 0.56 0.51
C ILE A 57 7.61 0.30 -0.96
N PHE A 58 6.77 0.87 -1.81
CA PHE A 58 6.94 0.93 -3.25
C PHE A 58 7.34 2.36 -3.61
N PHE A 59 8.34 2.53 -4.45
CA PHE A 59 8.82 3.83 -4.84
C PHE A 59 9.23 3.87 -6.31
N GLN A 60 9.07 5.03 -6.91
CA GLN A 60 9.55 5.30 -8.25
C GLN A 60 10.96 5.88 -8.16
N PRO A 61 11.99 5.20 -8.72
CA PRO A 61 13.35 5.72 -8.74
C PRO A 61 13.43 7.11 -9.34
N GLY A 62 14.15 8.01 -8.65
CA GLY A 62 14.32 9.41 -9.08
C GLY A 62 13.12 10.33 -8.80
N SER A 63 12.07 9.85 -8.11
CA SER A 63 10.92 10.62 -7.65
C SER A 63 10.74 10.51 -6.13
N TYR A 64 9.99 11.47 -5.54
CA TYR A 64 9.52 11.38 -4.16
C TYR A 64 8.20 10.61 -4.03
N LEU A 65 7.63 10.16 -5.15
CA LEU A 65 6.41 9.38 -5.15
C LEU A 65 6.66 8.00 -4.55
N ASN A 66 5.92 7.70 -3.49
CA ASN A 66 5.95 6.39 -2.85
C ASN A 66 4.56 5.95 -2.40
N ILE A 67 4.41 4.63 -2.24
CA ILE A 67 3.25 3.98 -1.62
C ILE A 67 3.79 3.17 -0.46
N LYS A 68 3.38 3.48 0.77
CA LYS A 68 3.71 2.75 1.98
C LYS A 68 2.51 1.91 2.38
N ALA A 69 2.67 0.60 2.44
CA ALA A 69 1.64 -0.32 2.88
C ALA A 69 2.04 -0.95 4.21
N TYR A 70 1.15 -0.91 5.20
CA TYR A 70 1.35 -1.46 6.54
C TYR A 70 0.34 -2.58 6.73
N TYR A 71 0.83 -3.78 6.90
CA TYR A 71 0.02 -4.98 7.09
C TYR A 71 0.11 -5.48 8.52
N LEU A 72 -1.04 -5.74 9.14
CA LEU A 72 -1.20 -6.32 10.45
C LEU A 72 -2.20 -7.49 10.36
N ASP A 73 -1.83 -8.64 10.91
CA ASP A 73 -2.70 -9.83 10.98
C ASP A 73 -3.07 -10.13 12.43
N ILE A 74 -4.31 -9.87 12.80
CA ILE A 74 -4.90 -10.18 14.10
C ILE A 74 -6.00 -11.25 14.00
N SER A 75 -6.05 -11.97 12.89
CA SER A 75 -7.10 -12.96 12.61
C SER A 75 -7.14 -14.15 13.57
N LYS A 76 -6.09 -14.32 14.39
CA LYS A 76 -5.97 -15.40 15.37
C LYS A 76 -6.27 -14.95 16.81
N ASP A 77 -6.56 -13.67 17.01
CA ASP A 77 -6.76 -13.11 18.33
C ASP A 77 -8.22 -13.10 18.75
N ASP A 78 -8.47 -13.33 20.02
CA ASP A 78 -9.81 -13.24 20.60
C ASP A 78 -10.36 -11.79 20.58
N ILE A 79 -9.49 -10.79 20.31
CA ILE A 79 -9.86 -9.38 20.19
C ILE A 79 -10.35 -8.98 18.80
N TYR A 80 -10.29 -9.89 17.84
CA TYR A 80 -10.66 -9.63 16.44
C TYR A 80 -12.03 -8.91 16.30
N GLU A 81 -13.06 -9.41 16.99
CA GLU A 81 -14.40 -8.83 16.93
C GLU A 81 -14.45 -7.42 17.54
N LYS A 82 -13.69 -7.16 18.62
CA LYS A 82 -13.59 -5.83 19.22
C LYS A 82 -12.89 -4.84 18.30
N VAL A 83 -11.76 -5.24 17.71
CA VAL A 83 -11.03 -4.40 16.76
C VAL A 83 -11.88 -4.11 15.51
N GLU A 84 -12.72 -5.05 15.07
CA GLU A 84 -13.62 -4.80 13.95
C GLU A 84 -14.69 -3.72 14.25
N ALA A 85 -15.08 -3.57 15.53
CA ALA A 85 -16.00 -2.53 15.99
C ALA A 85 -15.31 -1.16 16.13
N ASP A 86 -14.03 -1.13 16.56
CA ASP A 86 -13.27 0.07 16.93
C ASP A 86 -12.21 0.48 15.87
N ILE A 87 -12.39 0.05 14.64
CA ILE A 87 -11.51 0.35 13.50
C ILE A 87 -11.05 1.82 13.37
N PRO A 88 -11.87 2.85 13.66
CA PRO A 88 -11.42 4.23 13.66
C PRO A 88 -10.23 4.49 14.60
N ASP A 89 -10.17 3.82 15.73
CA ASP A 89 -9.11 3.99 16.73
C ASP A 89 -7.81 3.29 16.31
N VAL A 90 -7.90 2.18 15.60
CA VAL A 90 -6.71 1.48 15.05
C VAL A 90 -6.01 2.34 14.00
N ILE A 91 -6.75 3.17 13.24
CA ILE A 91 -6.14 4.15 12.33
C ILE A 91 -5.39 5.22 13.11
N ALA A 92 -5.89 5.64 14.26
CA ALA A 92 -5.22 6.61 15.12
C ALA A 92 -3.86 6.10 15.61
N VAL A 93 -3.71 4.80 15.87
CA VAL A 93 -2.41 4.19 16.22
C VAL A 93 -1.38 4.39 15.10
N PHE A 94 -1.80 4.23 13.85
CA PHE A 94 -0.91 4.48 12.70
C PHE A 94 -0.67 5.97 12.44
N GLU A 95 -1.59 6.86 12.83
CA GLU A 95 -1.43 8.30 12.70
C GLU A 95 -0.31 8.84 13.61
N ASN A 96 -0.09 8.22 14.77
CA ASN A 96 0.98 8.60 15.69
C ASN A 96 2.40 8.24 15.18
N ILE A 97 2.50 7.39 14.15
CA ILE A 97 3.78 7.02 13.51
C ILE A 97 4.19 8.07 12.47
N ILE A 98 3.24 8.88 12.01
CA ILE A 98 3.51 9.92 11.00
C ILE A 98 3.82 11.22 11.74
N SER A 99 4.99 11.79 11.45
CA SER A 99 5.37 13.13 11.87
C SER A 99 4.26 14.13 11.54
N LYS A 100 3.97 14.99 12.46
CA LYS A 100 3.05 16.14 12.46
C LYS A 100 2.22 16.32 11.17
N ILE A 101 1.01 15.76 11.20
CA ILE A 101 0.03 15.88 10.13
C ILE A 101 -0.57 17.28 10.14
N GLU A 102 -0.60 17.92 8.98
CA GLU A 102 -1.24 19.22 8.77
C GLU A 102 -2.33 19.12 7.70
N ASN A 103 -3.30 20.01 7.74
CA ASN A 103 -4.36 20.15 6.72
C ASN A 103 -5.16 18.86 6.43
N LYS A 104 -5.38 18.01 7.43
CA LYS A 104 -6.14 16.76 7.28
C LYS A 104 -7.58 17.02 6.85
N LYS A 105 -8.01 16.37 5.75
CA LYS A 105 -9.38 16.41 5.23
C LYS A 105 -9.82 15.02 4.81
N GLU A 106 -11.13 14.75 4.92
CA GLU A 106 -11.69 13.53 4.36
C GLU A 106 -11.56 13.55 2.83
N TYR A 107 -11.11 12.43 2.26
CA TYR A 107 -10.90 12.26 0.83
C TYR A 107 -11.71 11.08 0.31
N HIS A 108 -12.43 11.26 -0.78
CA HIS A 108 -13.18 10.18 -1.40
C HIS A 108 -12.39 9.59 -2.56
N ILE A 109 -11.98 8.32 -2.43
CA ILE A 109 -11.35 7.58 -3.53
C ILE A 109 -12.44 6.96 -4.40
N PRO A 110 -12.62 7.40 -5.66
CA PRO A 110 -13.65 6.89 -6.55
C PRO A 110 -13.46 5.37 -6.76
N ASN A 111 -14.57 4.63 -6.71
CA ASN A 111 -14.61 3.17 -6.94
C ASN A 111 -13.78 2.32 -5.96
N TYR A 112 -13.24 2.88 -4.89
CA TYR A 112 -12.55 2.13 -3.86
C TYR A 112 -13.55 1.44 -2.93
N ARG A 113 -13.47 0.11 -2.86
CA ARG A 113 -14.47 -0.73 -2.15
C ARG A 113 -14.22 -0.86 -0.65
N SER A 114 -13.36 -0.08 -0.06
CA SER A 114 -13.20 -0.11 1.39
C SER A 114 -14.45 0.48 2.06
N SER A 115 -15.30 -0.37 2.57
CA SER A 115 -16.58 0.03 3.18
C SER A 115 -16.45 0.57 4.59
N LYS A 116 -15.30 0.36 5.27
CA LYS A 116 -15.15 0.64 6.70
C LYS A 116 -14.16 1.75 7.02
N PHE A 117 -13.20 2.06 6.13
CA PHE A 117 -12.20 3.08 6.36
C PHE A 117 -12.52 4.38 5.62
N LYS A 118 -12.50 5.47 6.36
CA LYS A 118 -12.43 6.80 5.77
C LYS A 118 -11.02 7.00 5.20
N SER A 119 -10.96 7.56 4.00
CA SER A 119 -9.69 8.00 3.42
C SER A 119 -9.49 9.48 3.75
N TYR A 120 -8.25 9.89 3.93
CA TYR A 120 -7.89 11.27 4.27
C TYR A 120 -6.77 11.75 3.37
N GLU A 121 -6.85 13.00 2.95
CA GLU A 121 -5.71 13.75 2.41
C GLU A 121 -5.12 14.63 3.50
N TYR A 122 -3.80 14.81 3.48
CA TYR A 122 -3.08 15.65 4.43
C TYR A 122 -1.73 16.09 3.88
N THR A 123 -1.09 17.04 4.56
CA THR A 123 0.29 17.44 4.30
C THR A 123 1.17 17.19 5.52
N TYR A 124 2.46 16.96 5.29
CA TYR A 124 3.45 16.82 6.35
C TYR A 124 4.83 17.27 5.86
N ASN A 125 5.68 17.68 6.78
CA ASN A 125 7.04 18.07 6.49
C ASN A 125 8.01 16.94 6.88
N GLU A 126 8.88 16.55 5.95
CA GLU A 126 9.92 15.57 6.16
C GLU A 126 11.16 15.98 5.35
N TYR A 127 12.34 15.97 5.98
CA TYR A 127 13.62 16.39 5.33
C TYR A 127 13.54 17.76 4.64
N ASP A 128 12.99 18.76 5.31
CA ASP A 128 12.78 20.13 4.81
C ASP A 128 11.93 20.20 3.52
N LYS A 129 11.12 19.19 3.26
CA LYS A 129 10.20 19.13 2.12
C LYS A 129 8.76 18.98 2.59
N ASN A 130 7.87 19.65 1.89
CA ASN A 130 6.45 19.51 2.11
C ASN A 130 5.91 18.38 1.24
N PHE A 131 5.32 17.38 1.87
CA PHE A 131 4.69 16.24 1.22
C PHE A 131 3.18 16.41 1.26
N TYR A 132 2.55 16.03 0.17
CA TYR A 132 1.12 15.77 0.09
C TYR A 132 0.89 14.27 0.14
N ALA A 133 -0.09 13.82 0.92
CA ALA A 133 -0.38 12.41 1.11
C ALA A 133 -1.88 12.12 1.10
N ILE A 134 -2.22 10.91 0.69
CA ILE A 134 -3.55 10.31 0.86
C ILE A 134 -3.37 8.98 1.59
N THR A 135 -4.13 8.80 2.68
CA THR A 135 -4.18 7.55 3.45
C THR A 135 -5.52 6.86 3.29
N THR A 136 -5.49 5.54 3.26
CA THR A 136 -6.69 4.69 3.25
C THR A 136 -6.38 3.34 3.88
N GLY A 137 -7.37 2.48 4.03
CA GLY A 137 -7.20 1.15 4.58
C GLY A 137 -8.19 0.13 4.06
N ILE A 138 -7.86 -1.13 4.26
CA ILE A 138 -8.72 -2.29 4.03
C ILE A 138 -8.65 -3.15 5.28
N PHE A 139 -9.82 -3.52 5.82
CA PHE A 139 -9.90 -4.50 6.88
C PHE A 139 -10.79 -5.67 6.42
N MET A 140 -10.28 -6.86 6.49
CA MET A 140 -11.02 -8.04 6.09
C MET A 140 -10.55 -9.27 6.87
N LYS A 141 -11.47 -9.93 7.56
CA LYS A 141 -11.21 -11.19 8.28
C LYS A 141 -10.01 -11.10 9.23
N GLY A 142 -9.92 -10.03 10.03
CA GLY A 142 -8.82 -9.81 10.97
C GLY A 142 -7.49 -9.41 10.35
N ARG A 143 -7.49 -9.00 9.10
CA ARG A 143 -6.30 -8.48 8.40
C ARG A 143 -6.49 -7.03 8.08
N LEU A 144 -5.63 -6.20 8.62
CA LEU A 144 -5.60 -4.77 8.38
C LEU A 144 -4.50 -4.45 7.38
N LEU A 145 -4.85 -3.71 6.35
CA LEU A 145 -3.91 -3.13 5.40
C LEU A 145 -4.13 -1.62 5.37
N LYS A 146 -3.23 -0.84 5.98
CA LYS A 146 -3.19 0.62 5.84
C LYS A 146 -2.27 0.98 4.69
N ILE A 147 -2.65 1.98 3.90
CA ILE A 147 -1.90 2.41 2.74
C ILE A 147 -1.80 3.93 2.73
N ASP A 148 -0.57 4.44 2.59
CA ASP A 148 -0.27 5.84 2.39
C ASP A 148 0.37 6.04 1.02
N VAL A 149 -0.16 6.97 0.23
CA VAL A 149 0.44 7.42 -1.03
C VAL A 149 0.93 8.82 -0.82
N SER A 150 2.21 9.09 -1.02
CA SER A 150 2.79 10.41 -0.79
C SER A 150 3.80 10.84 -1.86
N SER A 151 3.89 12.15 -2.08
CA SER A 151 4.88 12.82 -2.93
C SER A 151 4.99 14.30 -2.56
N THR A 152 6.04 14.95 -2.98
CA THR A 152 6.14 16.42 -2.96
C THR A 152 5.29 17.09 -4.04
N ILE A 153 4.71 16.30 -4.95
CA ILE A 153 3.86 16.78 -6.05
C ILE A 153 2.46 16.15 -5.91
N GLU A 154 1.47 16.96 -5.55
CA GLU A 154 0.08 16.52 -5.34
C GLU A 154 -0.51 15.75 -6.52
N LYS A 155 -0.23 16.20 -7.77
CA LYS A 155 -0.71 15.54 -8.99
C LYS A 155 -0.21 14.10 -9.11
N GLU A 156 1.01 13.81 -8.67
CA GLU A 156 1.57 12.46 -8.69
C GLU A 156 0.78 11.55 -7.73
N VAL A 157 0.48 12.03 -6.52
CA VAL A 157 -0.32 11.29 -5.54
C VAL A 157 -1.71 10.98 -6.09
N LYS A 158 -2.40 11.99 -6.65
CA LYS A 158 -3.73 11.81 -7.25
C LYS A 158 -3.73 10.84 -8.44
N THR A 159 -2.65 10.78 -9.19
CA THR A 159 -2.49 9.80 -10.28
C THR A 159 -2.25 8.39 -9.71
N ALA A 160 -1.37 8.27 -8.71
CA ALA A 160 -0.99 7.00 -8.11
C ALA A 160 -2.12 6.34 -7.31
N ILE A 161 -3.09 7.10 -6.83
CA ILE A 161 -4.30 6.58 -6.17
C ILE A 161 -5.02 5.53 -7.04
N SER A 162 -4.97 5.67 -8.36
CA SER A 162 -5.57 4.69 -9.26
C SER A 162 -4.96 3.28 -9.13
N TYR A 163 -3.71 3.16 -8.68
CA TYR A 163 -3.07 1.86 -8.46
C TYR A 163 -3.69 1.11 -7.29
N LEU A 164 -4.23 1.81 -6.29
CA LEU A 164 -4.89 1.19 -5.14
C LEU A 164 -6.13 0.39 -5.53
N LEU A 165 -6.76 0.72 -6.66
CA LEU A 165 -7.90 -0.03 -7.20
C LEU A 165 -7.52 -1.44 -7.68
N SER A 166 -6.23 -1.70 -7.90
CA SER A 166 -5.71 -3.01 -8.30
C SER A 166 -5.41 -3.94 -7.12
N ILE A 167 -5.50 -3.44 -5.88
CA ILE A 167 -5.19 -4.22 -4.68
C ILE A 167 -6.19 -5.35 -4.52
N LYS A 168 -5.66 -6.56 -4.35
CA LYS A 168 -6.44 -7.79 -4.14
C LYS A 168 -5.67 -8.78 -3.28
N GLU A 169 -6.37 -9.73 -2.66
CA GLU A 169 -5.73 -10.85 -1.96
C GLU A 169 -4.81 -11.62 -2.92
N ALA A 170 -3.63 -11.99 -2.44
CA ALA A 170 -2.70 -12.81 -3.20
C ALA A 170 -3.21 -14.26 -3.27
N ASP A 171 -3.02 -14.91 -4.40
CA ASP A 171 -3.27 -16.34 -4.54
C ASP A 171 -2.23 -17.12 -3.72
N PRO A 172 -2.64 -17.86 -2.66
CA PRO A 172 -1.71 -18.58 -1.79
C PRO A 172 -0.82 -19.58 -2.54
N LYS A 173 -1.37 -20.26 -3.55
CA LYS A 173 -0.62 -21.25 -4.35
C LYS A 173 0.48 -20.60 -5.18
N LYS A 174 0.18 -19.44 -5.77
CA LYS A 174 1.15 -18.67 -6.56
C LYS A 174 2.24 -18.09 -5.67
N THR A 175 1.89 -17.59 -4.49
CA THR A 175 2.84 -17.06 -3.52
C THR A 175 3.80 -18.13 -3.04
N GLU A 176 3.30 -19.34 -2.71
CA GLU A 176 4.13 -20.46 -2.30
C GLU A 176 5.10 -20.93 -3.41
N PHE A 177 4.61 -20.98 -4.65
CA PHE A 177 5.44 -21.33 -5.80
C PHE A 177 6.59 -20.33 -5.99
N LEU A 178 6.32 -19.02 -5.91
CA LEU A 178 7.34 -17.98 -6.06
C LEU A 178 8.39 -18.04 -4.94
N LYS A 179 7.98 -18.28 -3.69
CA LYS A 179 8.91 -18.50 -2.57
C LYS A 179 9.85 -19.66 -2.82
N LYS A 180 9.35 -20.77 -3.37
CA LYS A 180 10.19 -21.91 -3.75
C LYS A 180 11.20 -21.53 -4.84
N VAL A 181 10.78 -20.85 -5.90
CA VAL A 181 11.67 -20.39 -6.98
C VAL A 181 12.76 -19.46 -6.45
N ASP A 182 12.42 -18.51 -5.59
CA ASP A 182 13.40 -17.59 -5.01
C ASP A 182 14.39 -18.29 -4.07
N SER A 183 13.94 -19.33 -3.36
CA SER A 183 14.82 -20.14 -2.51
C SER A 183 15.86 -20.93 -3.35
N TYR A 184 15.52 -21.37 -4.54
CA TYR A 184 16.46 -22.03 -5.46
C TYR A 184 17.46 -21.02 -6.05
N ARG A 185 17.01 -19.81 -6.43
CA ARG A 185 17.88 -18.75 -6.97
C ARG A 185 18.92 -18.26 -5.98
N LYS A 186 18.61 -18.24 -4.68
CA LYS A 186 19.55 -17.84 -3.62
C LYS A 186 20.59 -18.93 -3.29
N ARG A 187 20.40 -20.15 -3.77
CA ARG A 187 21.33 -21.29 -3.53
C ARG A 187 22.25 -21.59 -4.74
N ALA A 188 21.97 -20.98 -5.87
CA ALA A 188 22.79 -21.06 -7.08
C ALA A 188 23.74 -19.85 -7.18
#